data_d17cfc8bc4718890149b4709580da21e
#
_entry.id   d17cfc8bc4718890149b4709580da21e
#
_cell.length_a   1.000
_cell.length_b   1.000
_cell.length_c   1.000
_cell.angle_alpha   90.00
_cell.angle_beta   90.00
_cell.angle_gamma   90.00
#
_symmetry.space_group_name_H-M   'P 1'
#
loop_
_entity.id
_entity.type
_entity.pdbx_description
1 polymer ?
#
loop_
_entity_poly.entity_id
_entity_poly.type
_entity_poly.pdbx_seq_one_letter_code
_entity_poly.pdbx_strand_id
1 'polypeptide(L)'
;MSKSETQSVVVEREMPYPPEKIWRALTQPHLIAEWLMQNDFAAVVGHRFNLRGEWGGVLDCEVLAIEPHKTLSYTWNFAHADAAFNLTSVVTFTLTPSRTGTHLRMEQAGFRPDQKQAYGGAMGGWRQFFASLEQALARME
;
A
#
# COMPACT_ATOMS: atom_id res chain seq x y z
N MET A 1 20.37 -22.53 5.12
CA MET A 1 20.04 -21.97 5.19
C MET A 1 19.59 -21.03 4.69
N SER A 2 19.05 -20.64 4.54
CA SER A 2 18.52 -19.68 3.91
C SER A 2 18.58 -18.49 4.45
N LYS A 3 18.93 -17.93 4.36
CA LYS A 3 19.01 -16.95 4.62
C LYS A 3 18.55 -15.80 4.13
N SER A 4 18.31 -15.51 3.31
CA SER A 4 17.78 -14.40 2.64
C SER A 4 16.26 -14.35 2.74
N GLU A 5 15.72 -14.79 3.84
CA GLU A 5 14.28 -14.73 4.03
C GLU A 5 13.87 -13.30 4.27
N THR A 6 12.94 -12.81 3.46
CA THR A 6 12.37 -11.50 3.68
C THR A 6 11.18 -11.60 4.62
N GLN A 7 10.83 -10.47 5.22
CA GLN A 7 9.68 -10.35 6.10
C GLN A 7 8.62 -9.49 5.46
N SER A 8 7.39 -9.67 5.89
CA SER A 8 6.25 -8.89 5.40
C SER A 8 5.62 -8.09 6.53
N VAL A 9 5.19 -6.88 6.20
CA VAL A 9 4.32 -6.10 7.06
C VAL A 9 2.88 -6.42 6.63
N VAL A 10 2.04 -6.78 7.58
CA VAL A 10 0.63 -7.04 7.31
C VAL A 10 -0.20 -6.16 8.22
N VAL A 11 -1.13 -5.41 7.64
CA VAL A 11 -2.10 -4.61 8.39
C VAL A 11 -3.48 -4.96 7.84
N GLU A 12 -4.41 -5.29 8.72
CA GLU A 12 -5.75 -5.68 8.33
C GLU A 12 -6.76 -4.89 9.14
N ARG A 13 -7.89 -4.60 8.51
CA ARG A 13 -8.95 -3.88 9.20
C ARG A 13 -10.29 -4.15 8.57
N GLU A 14 -11.29 -4.35 9.42
CA GLU A 14 -12.67 -4.42 8.99
C GLU A 14 -13.19 -3.01 8.78
N MET A 15 -13.77 -2.74 7.60
CA MET A 15 -14.26 -1.41 7.26
C MET A 15 -15.74 -1.50 6.88
N PRO A 16 -16.59 -0.60 7.40
CA PRO A 16 -18.04 -0.67 7.17
C PRO A 16 -18.43 -0.03 5.83
N TYR A 17 -17.78 -0.46 4.76
CA TYR A 17 -18.01 0.06 3.41
C TYR A 17 -17.94 -1.07 2.41
N PRO A 18 -18.72 -1.01 1.31
CA PRO A 18 -18.66 -2.07 0.30
C PRO A 18 -17.32 -2.07 -0.44
N PRO A 19 -16.91 -3.22 -0.98
CA PRO A 19 -15.62 -3.31 -1.68
C PRO A 19 -15.44 -2.30 -2.80
N GLU A 20 -16.50 -1.99 -3.54
CA GLU A 20 -16.38 -1.04 -4.64
C GLU A 20 -16.01 0.36 -4.17
N LYS A 21 -16.46 0.76 -2.99
CA LYS A 21 -16.14 2.08 -2.45
C LYS A 21 -14.68 2.14 -2.03
N ILE A 22 -14.20 1.08 -1.35
CA ILE A 22 -12.80 0.99 -0.96
C ILE A 22 -11.93 0.93 -2.21
N TRP A 23 -12.37 0.19 -3.22
CA TRP A 23 -11.64 0.08 -4.48
C TRP A 23 -11.40 1.45 -5.13
N ARG A 24 -12.41 2.31 -5.12
CA ARG A 24 -12.26 3.66 -5.66
C ARG A 24 -11.16 4.42 -4.91
N ALA A 25 -11.14 4.30 -3.59
CA ALA A 25 -10.12 4.98 -2.78
C ALA A 25 -8.72 4.45 -3.05
N LEU A 26 -8.61 3.19 -3.47
CA LEU A 26 -7.32 2.57 -3.78
C LEU A 26 -6.84 2.85 -5.20
N THR A 27 -7.72 3.26 -6.11
CA THR A 27 -7.38 3.30 -7.53
C THR A 27 -7.60 4.66 -8.22
N GLN A 28 -8.26 5.60 -7.58
CA GLN A 28 -8.43 6.93 -8.16
C GLN A 28 -7.37 7.88 -7.61
N PRO A 29 -6.55 8.51 -8.47
CA PRO A 29 -5.41 9.30 -7.99
C PRO A 29 -5.75 10.38 -6.98
N HIS A 30 -6.84 11.11 -7.17
CA HIS A 30 -7.20 12.17 -6.23
C HIS A 30 -7.62 11.62 -4.87
N LEU A 31 -8.16 10.39 -4.83
CA LEU A 31 -8.52 9.76 -3.57
C LEU A 31 -7.29 9.15 -2.90
N ILE A 32 -6.39 8.54 -3.68
CA ILE A 32 -5.13 8.03 -3.15
C ILE A 32 -4.35 9.16 -2.46
N ALA A 33 -4.38 10.36 -3.05
CA ALA A 33 -3.68 11.51 -2.49
C ALA A 33 -4.24 11.92 -1.13
N GLU A 34 -5.50 11.60 -0.84
CA GLU A 34 -6.10 11.98 0.44
C GLU A 34 -5.65 11.10 1.61
N TRP A 35 -5.30 9.84 1.34
CA TRP A 35 -4.96 8.94 2.45
C TRP A 35 -3.53 8.39 2.37
N LEU A 36 -2.91 8.44 1.21
CA LEU A 36 -1.58 7.85 1.02
C LEU A 36 -0.55 8.91 0.66
N MET A 37 -0.47 9.31 -0.60
CA MET A 37 0.52 10.27 -1.08
C MET A 37 0.09 10.84 -2.43
N GLN A 38 0.70 11.95 -2.82
CA GLN A 38 0.57 12.47 -4.17
C GLN A 38 1.06 11.43 -5.16
N ASN A 39 0.40 11.28 -6.30
CA ASN A 39 0.68 10.17 -7.20
C ASN A 39 0.22 10.45 -8.62
N ASP A 40 0.67 9.59 -9.53
CA ASP A 40 0.21 9.55 -10.91
C ASP A 40 -0.24 8.13 -11.27
N PHE A 41 -0.96 7.50 -10.37
CA PHE A 41 -1.46 6.15 -10.50
C PHE A 41 -2.46 6.03 -11.66
N ALA A 42 -2.44 4.89 -12.33
CA ALA A 42 -3.49 4.48 -13.27
C ALA A 42 -3.71 2.98 -13.09
N ALA A 43 -4.96 2.55 -13.17
CA ALA A 43 -5.32 1.16 -12.92
C ALA A 43 -5.11 0.31 -14.18
N VAL A 44 -3.84 0.18 -14.56
CA VAL A 44 -3.42 -0.58 -15.74
C VAL A 44 -2.19 -1.39 -15.36
N VAL A 45 -2.23 -2.70 -15.58
CA VAL A 45 -1.08 -3.56 -15.31
C VAL A 45 0.11 -3.09 -16.16
N GLY A 46 1.27 -2.96 -15.51
CA GLY A 46 2.48 -2.47 -16.17
C GLY A 46 2.66 -0.96 -16.09
N HIS A 47 1.64 -0.22 -15.65
CA HIS A 47 1.77 1.23 -15.53
C HIS A 47 2.78 1.57 -14.43
N ARG A 48 3.74 2.43 -14.74
CA ARG A 48 4.71 2.91 -13.77
C ARG A 48 4.27 4.26 -13.24
N PHE A 49 4.37 4.41 -11.93
CA PHE A 49 3.95 5.64 -11.27
C PHE A 49 4.84 5.92 -10.07
N ASN A 50 4.70 7.11 -9.54
CA ASN A 50 5.45 7.52 -8.34
C ASN A 50 4.48 7.87 -7.23
N LEU A 51 4.90 7.57 -6.00
CA LEU A 51 4.26 8.09 -4.81
C LEU A 51 5.22 9.10 -4.21
N ARG A 52 4.74 10.31 -3.98
CA ARG A 52 5.56 11.41 -3.50
C ARG A 52 5.12 11.83 -2.12
N GLY A 53 5.97 11.59 -1.13
CA GLY A 53 5.67 11.89 0.25
C GLY A 53 5.99 13.33 0.62
N GLU A 54 5.34 13.83 1.66
CA GLU A 54 5.58 15.18 2.17
C GLU A 54 7.01 15.33 2.72
N TRP A 55 7.61 14.20 3.09
CA TRP A 55 8.99 14.16 3.57
C TRP A 55 10.02 14.34 2.45
N GLY A 56 9.56 14.53 1.22
CA GLY A 56 10.43 14.80 0.08
C GLY A 56 10.89 13.57 -0.66
N GLY A 57 10.56 12.38 -0.20
CA GLY A 57 10.95 11.15 -0.87
C GLY A 57 10.01 10.76 -2.00
N VAL A 58 10.53 9.98 -2.93
CA VAL A 58 9.78 9.49 -4.08
C VAL A 58 9.91 7.98 -4.12
N LEU A 59 8.76 7.31 -4.20
CA LEU A 59 8.73 5.86 -4.33
C LEU A 59 8.45 5.52 -5.79
N ASP A 60 9.19 4.54 -6.31
CA ASP A 60 9.00 4.05 -7.67
C ASP A 60 8.12 2.81 -7.62
N CYS A 61 7.05 2.81 -8.40
CA CYS A 61 6.05 1.77 -8.36
C CYS A 61 5.67 1.32 -9.75
N GLU A 62 5.24 0.07 -9.84
CA GLU A 62 4.71 -0.50 -11.08
C GLU A 62 3.55 -1.39 -10.73
N VAL A 63 2.43 -1.24 -11.41
CA VAL A 63 1.24 -2.06 -11.18
C VAL A 63 1.50 -3.47 -11.68
N LEU A 64 1.36 -4.46 -10.80
CA LEU A 64 1.63 -5.85 -11.11
C LEU A 64 0.37 -6.66 -11.37
N ALA A 65 -0.70 -6.42 -10.64
CA ALA A 65 -1.93 -7.20 -10.74
C ALA A 65 -3.13 -6.34 -10.36
N ILE A 66 -4.20 -6.51 -11.10
CA ILE A 66 -5.47 -5.86 -10.82
C ILE A 66 -6.59 -6.88 -11.02
N GLU A 67 -7.34 -7.12 -9.95
CA GLU A 67 -8.59 -7.86 -10.03
C GLU A 67 -9.63 -6.96 -9.37
N PRO A 68 -10.49 -6.31 -10.18
CA PRO A 68 -11.37 -5.25 -9.65
C PRO A 68 -12.16 -5.70 -8.42
N HIS A 69 -12.14 -4.86 -7.40
CA HIS A 69 -12.85 -5.05 -6.15
C HIS A 69 -12.30 -6.19 -5.29
N LYS A 70 -11.20 -6.83 -5.70
CA LYS A 70 -10.63 -7.97 -4.96
C LYS A 70 -9.16 -7.80 -4.63
N THR A 71 -8.31 -7.53 -5.63
CA THR A 71 -6.87 -7.51 -5.42
C THR A 71 -6.21 -6.42 -6.24
N LEU A 72 -5.30 -5.70 -5.58
CA LEU A 72 -4.45 -4.71 -6.24
C LEU A 72 -3.04 -4.91 -5.72
N SER A 73 -2.08 -5.06 -6.63
CA SER A 73 -0.69 -5.26 -6.25
C SER A 73 0.22 -4.37 -7.09
N TYR A 74 1.18 -3.72 -6.43
CA TYR A 74 2.19 -2.93 -7.14
C TYR A 74 3.49 -2.92 -6.35
N THR A 75 4.60 -2.63 -7.06
CA THR A 75 5.89 -2.52 -6.40
C THR A 75 5.95 -1.23 -5.60
N TRP A 76 6.77 -1.24 -4.56
CA TRP A 76 6.94 -0.11 -3.65
C TRP A 76 8.42 -0.05 -3.36
N ASN A 77 9.14 0.71 -4.17
CA ASN A 77 10.59 0.72 -4.15
C ASN A 77 11.13 2.09 -3.79
N PHE A 78 12.10 2.11 -2.90
CA PHE A 78 12.75 3.34 -2.49
C PHE A 78 14.25 3.16 -2.67
N ALA A 79 14.85 3.97 -3.52
CA ALA A 79 16.29 3.94 -3.76
C ALA A 79 16.97 4.90 -2.79
N HIS A 80 17.93 4.40 -2.04
CA HIS A 80 18.67 5.18 -1.06
C HIS A 80 20.14 4.81 -1.15
N ALA A 81 21.01 5.79 -0.92
CA ALA A 81 22.46 5.55 -0.96
C ALA A 81 22.90 4.59 0.14
N ASP A 82 22.24 4.64 1.30
CA ASP A 82 22.48 3.70 2.38
C ASP A 82 21.64 2.46 2.16
N ALA A 83 22.29 1.31 2.07
CA ALA A 83 21.62 0.04 1.79
C ALA A 83 20.57 -0.31 2.85
N ALA A 84 20.75 0.16 4.09
CA ALA A 84 19.78 -0.12 5.16
C ALA A 84 18.40 0.47 4.86
N PHE A 85 18.35 1.54 4.07
CA PHE A 85 17.09 2.20 3.73
C PHE A 85 16.67 1.99 2.27
N ASN A 86 17.45 1.21 1.52
CA ASN A 86 17.15 0.90 0.13
C ASN A 86 16.14 -0.23 0.13
N LEU A 87 14.92 0.03 -0.37
CA LEU A 87 13.82 -0.92 -0.25
C LEU A 87 13.32 -1.36 -1.61
N THR A 88 13.19 -2.67 -1.79
CA THR A 88 12.51 -3.27 -2.93
C THR A 88 11.40 -4.16 -2.35
N SER A 89 10.15 -3.78 -2.61
CA SER A 89 9.04 -4.50 -2.00
C SER A 89 7.82 -4.50 -2.89
N VAL A 90 6.86 -5.34 -2.53
CA VAL A 90 5.58 -5.45 -3.23
C VAL A 90 4.47 -5.24 -2.21
N VAL A 91 3.55 -4.34 -2.54
CA VAL A 91 2.36 -4.08 -1.73
C VAL A 91 1.18 -4.75 -2.40
N THR A 92 0.41 -5.51 -1.64
CA THR A 92 -0.79 -6.17 -2.13
C THR A 92 -1.96 -5.85 -1.20
N PHE A 93 -3.04 -5.34 -1.79
CA PHE A 93 -4.29 -5.11 -1.08
C PHE A 93 -5.27 -6.21 -1.48
N THR A 94 -5.91 -6.83 -0.48
CA THR A 94 -6.92 -7.86 -0.70
C THR A 94 -8.21 -7.42 -0.02
N LEU A 95 -9.29 -7.39 -0.78
CA LEU A 95 -10.60 -6.98 -0.30
C LEU A 95 -11.50 -8.22 -0.25
N THR A 96 -12.03 -8.52 0.91
CA THR A 96 -12.92 -9.67 1.11
C THR A 96 -14.25 -9.15 1.66
N PRO A 97 -15.37 -9.34 0.94
CA PRO A 97 -16.67 -8.91 1.46
C PRO A 97 -16.94 -9.55 2.81
N SER A 98 -17.49 -8.77 3.71
CA SER A 98 -17.82 -9.25 5.04
C SER A 98 -19.26 -8.88 5.37
N ARG A 99 -19.71 -9.34 6.53
CA ARG A 99 -21.10 -9.11 6.94
C ARG A 99 -21.44 -7.64 7.07
N THR A 100 -20.49 -6.82 7.51
CA THR A 100 -20.72 -5.39 7.75
C THR A 100 -20.06 -4.48 6.74
N GLY A 101 -19.36 -5.04 5.77
CA GLY A 101 -18.66 -4.23 4.76
C GLY A 101 -17.57 -5.02 4.07
N THR A 102 -16.32 -4.67 4.35
CA THR A 102 -15.17 -5.30 3.69
C THR A 102 -14.05 -5.51 4.70
N HIS A 103 -13.43 -6.68 4.63
CA HIS A 103 -12.17 -6.92 5.30
C HIS A 103 -11.06 -6.51 4.34
N LEU A 104 -10.28 -5.51 4.71
CA LEU A 104 -9.17 -5.03 3.89
C LEU A 104 -7.86 -5.49 4.52
N ARG A 105 -7.06 -6.18 3.71
CA ARG A 105 -5.74 -6.64 4.12
C ARG A 105 -4.69 -6.04 3.20
N MET A 106 -3.65 -5.47 3.80
CA MET A 106 -2.48 -4.99 3.07
C MET A 106 -1.28 -5.84 3.50
N GLU A 107 -0.51 -6.29 2.53
CA GLU A 107 0.75 -6.95 2.79
C GLU A 107 1.86 -6.26 2.00
N GLN A 108 2.92 -5.84 2.69
CA GLN A 108 4.11 -5.32 2.03
C GLN A 108 5.23 -6.31 2.28
N ALA A 109 5.63 -7.01 1.22
CA ALA A 109 6.63 -8.08 1.28
C ALA A 109 7.95 -7.61 0.69
N GLY A 110 9.07 -8.04 1.26
CA GLY A 110 10.39 -7.77 0.71
C GLY A 110 11.37 -7.13 1.69
N PHE A 111 11.01 -6.99 2.96
CA PHE A 111 11.93 -6.44 3.96
C PHE A 111 13.01 -7.46 4.29
N ARG A 112 14.27 -7.07 4.15
CA ARG A 112 15.39 -7.93 4.50
C ARG A 112 15.56 -7.96 6.02
N PRO A 113 16.16 -9.03 6.57
CA PRO A 113 16.36 -9.13 8.02
C PRO A 113 17.20 -7.99 8.60
N ASP A 114 18.05 -7.35 7.79
CA ASP A 114 18.88 -6.25 8.24
C ASP A 114 18.17 -4.89 8.16
N GLN A 115 16.86 -4.87 7.82
CA GLN A 115 16.10 -3.64 7.66
C GLN A 115 15.05 -3.47 8.76
N LYS A 116 15.46 -3.66 10.01
CA LYS A 116 14.53 -3.60 11.13
C LYS A 116 13.86 -2.25 11.28
N GLN A 117 14.61 -1.16 11.05
CA GLN A 117 14.04 0.18 11.16
C GLN A 117 13.00 0.43 10.06
N ALA A 118 13.31 0.01 8.83
CA ALA A 118 12.37 0.17 7.73
C ALA A 118 11.11 -0.65 7.99
N TYR A 119 11.27 -1.87 8.49
CA TYR A 119 10.15 -2.74 8.83
C TYR A 119 9.25 -2.11 9.90
N GLY A 120 9.85 -1.65 10.99
CA GLY A 120 9.09 -1.01 12.07
C GLY A 120 8.42 0.28 11.63
N GLY A 121 9.12 1.07 10.81
CA GLY A 121 8.55 2.29 10.27
C GLY A 121 7.38 2.02 9.36
N ALA A 122 7.47 0.97 8.53
CA ALA A 122 6.39 0.60 7.65
C ALA A 122 5.17 0.13 8.44
N MET A 123 5.38 -0.65 9.49
CA MET A 123 4.28 -1.12 10.33
C MET A 123 3.48 0.06 10.89
N GLY A 124 4.18 1.04 11.48
CA GLY A 124 3.52 2.23 12.01
C GLY A 124 2.92 3.10 10.91
N GLY A 125 3.63 3.24 9.80
CA GLY A 125 3.16 4.03 8.66
C GLY A 125 1.88 3.48 8.06
N TRP A 126 1.78 2.17 7.90
CA TRP A 126 0.58 1.57 7.32
C TRP A 126 -0.62 1.67 8.25
N ARG A 127 -0.40 1.59 9.57
CA ARG A 127 -1.49 1.83 10.52
C ARG A 127 -2.02 3.25 10.38
N GLN A 128 -1.12 4.21 10.22
CA GLN A 128 -1.50 5.60 10.01
C GLN A 128 -2.22 5.79 8.67
N PHE A 129 -1.72 5.17 7.61
CA PHE A 129 -2.37 5.23 6.31
C PHE A 129 -3.79 4.64 6.36
N PHE A 130 -3.97 3.54 7.07
CA PHE A 130 -5.30 2.93 7.20
C PHE A 130 -6.25 3.84 7.98
N ALA A 131 -5.76 4.53 9.01
CA ALA A 131 -6.57 5.51 9.72
C ALA A 131 -7.00 6.65 8.79
N SER A 132 -6.07 7.13 7.96
CA SER A 132 -6.38 8.17 6.97
C SER A 132 -7.34 7.66 5.91
N LEU A 133 -7.20 6.40 5.50
CA LEU A 133 -8.10 5.80 4.53
C LEU A 133 -9.53 5.76 5.08
N GLU A 134 -9.69 5.37 6.34
CA GLU A 134 -11.01 5.37 6.96
C GLU A 134 -11.65 6.75 6.96
N GLN A 135 -10.84 7.79 7.22
CA GLN A 135 -11.34 9.17 7.17
C GLN A 135 -11.75 9.57 5.76
N ALA A 136 -10.94 9.17 4.77
CA ALA A 136 -11.26 9.46 3.38
C ALA A 136 -12.55 8.76 2.95
N LEU A 137 -12.72 7.50 3.35
CA LEU A 137 -13.93 6.75 3.04
C LEU A 137 -15.17 7.40 3.67
N ALA A 138 -15.04 7.94 4.88
CA ALA A 138 -16.16 8.60 5.54
C ALA A 138 -16.59 9.87 4.82
N ARG A 139 -15.68 10.52 4.07
CA ARG A 139 -15.98 11.73 3.31
C ARG A 139 -16.46 11.44 1.89
N MET A 140 -16.27 10.23 1.39
CA MET A 140 -16.70 9.86 0.05
C MET A 140 -18.20 9.62 -0.02
N GLU A 141 -18.76 9.89 -1.20
CA GLU A 141 -20.17 9.61 -1.44
C GLU A 141 -20.40 8.31 -2.16
#